data_dd30ec5bd3c4442d3e644aaf18d4e082
#
_entry.id   dd30ec5bd3c4442d3e644aaf18d4e082
#
_cell.length_a   1.000
_cell.length_b   1.000
_cell.length_c   1.000
_cell.angle_alpha   90.00
_cell.angle_beta   90.00
_cell.angle_gamma   90.00
#
_symmetry.space_group_name_H-M   'P 1'
#
loop_
_entity.id
_entity.type
_entity.pdbx_description
1 polymer ?
#
loop_
_entity_poly.entity_id
_entity_poly.type
_entity_poly.pdbx_seq_one_letter_code
_entity_poly.pdbx_strand_id
1 'polypeptide(L)'
;MERVAIIGASMTQFGQREGEWITDLLAEAGIDCLEDAGVDADAVEHLYVSNMASGEFEGQTGVPNALAHDIDAIPAYTQRIDQTSSSGGAGIYAAWQSVASGASDMTLL
;
A
#
# COMPACT_ATOMS: atom_id res chain seq x y z
N MET A 1 -7.48 -20.84 10.67
CA MET A 1 -7.22 -19.54 10.05
C MET A 1 -6.47 -18.68 11.03
N GLU A 2 -5.36 -18.11 10.60
CA GLU A 2 -4.54 -17.26 11.44
C GLU A 2 -5.25 -15.94 11.76
N ARG A 3 -5.01 -15.44 12.96
CA ARG A 3 -5.43 -14.09 13.30
C ARG A 3 -4.50 -13.08 12.66
N VAL A 4 -5.07 -12.00 12.18
CA VAL A 4 -4.31 -10.91 11.54
C VAL A 4 -4.49 -9.65 12.36
N ALA A 5 -3.39 -8.96 12.64
CA ALA A 5 -3.40 -7.71 13.38
C ALA A 5 -3.03 -6.55 12.46
N ILE A 6 -3.65 -5.40 12.68
CA ILE A 6 -3.19 -4.14 12.09
C ILE A 6 -2.22 -3.53 13.10
N ILE A 7 -0.96 -3.38 12.70
CA ILE A 7 0.11 -2.92 13.60
C ILE A 7 0.55 -1.49 13.34
N GLY A 8 0.09 -0.89 12.26
CA GLY A 8 0.38 0.51 11.94
C GLY A 8 -0.62 1.05 10.95
N ALA A 9 -0.82 2.35 10.99
CA ALA A 9 -1.67 3.07 10.07
C ALA A 9 -1.20 4.51 9.94
N SER A 10 -1.44 5.10 8.77
CA SER A 10 -1.15 6.50 8.53
C SER A 10 -2.10 7.07 7.50
N MET A 11 -2.07 8.37 7.35
CA MET A 11 -2.88 9.08 6.38
C MET A 11 -2.20 10.40 6.05
N THR A 12 -2.13 10.74 4.76
CA THR A 12 -1.64 12.05 4.36
C THR A 12 -2.65 13.13 4.76
N GLN A 13 -2.16 14.35 4.95
CA GLN A 13 -3.03 15.48 5.22
C GLN A 13 -3.95 15.72 4.02
N PHE A 14 -5.24 15.88 4.27
CA PHE A 14 -6.21 16.20 3.25
C PHE A 14 -6.00 17.63 2.73
N GLY A 15 -6.21 17.79 1.45
CA GLY A 15 -6.08 19.10 0.82
C GLY A 15 -5.55 18.98 -0.60
N GLN A 16 -5.39 20.12 -1.22
CA GLN A 16 -4.81 20.24 -2.54
C GLN A 16 -3.28 20.25 -2.41
N ARG A 17 -2.61 19.27 -2.97
CA ARG A 17 -1.17 19.06 -2.85
C ARG A 17 -0.52 19.35 -4.20
N GLU A 18 -0.41 20.63 -4.55
CA GLU A 18 0.16 21.05 -5.84
C GLU A 18 1.60 20.60 -6.00
N GLY A 19 1.96 20.15 -7.21
CA GLY A 19 3.31 19.70 -7.52
C GLY A 19 3.60 18.27 -7.05
N GLU A 20 2.65 17.59 -6.44
CA GLU A 20 2.83 16.22 -5.99
C GLU A 20 2.01 15.26 -6.87
N TRP A 21 2.60 14.10 -7.12
CA TRP A 21 1.95 12.99 -7.83
C TRP A 21 1.40 11.99 -6.82
N ILE A 22 0.57 11.07 -7.31
CA ILE A 22 0.02 10.01 -6.44
C ILE A 22 1.13 9.20 -5.78
N THR A 23 2.24 8.96 -6.48
CA THR A 23 3.38 8.23 -5.93
C THR A 23 4.05 8.97 -4.78
N ASP A 24 4.07 10.29 -4.80
CA ASP A 24 4.59 11.09 -3.68
C ASP A 24 3.71 10.94 -2.44
N LEU A 25 2.39 10.97 -2.62
CA LEU A 25 1.45 10.78 -1.52
C LEU A 25 1.54 9.37 -0.95
N LEU A 26 1.65 8.38 -1.82
CA LEU A 26 1.80 6.97 -1.40
C LEU A 26 3.09 6.76 -0.62
N ALA A 27 4.20 7.35 -1.08
CA ALA A 27 5.48 7.23 -0.38
C ALA A 27 5.41 7.86 1.01
N GLU A 28 4.82 9.04 1.13
CA GLU A 28 4.63 9.69 2.43
C GLU A 28 3.81 8.80 3.38
N ALA A 29 2.65 8.34 2.93
CA ALA A 29 1.79 7.48 3.75
C ALA A 29 2.47 6.15 4.09
N GLY A 30 3.16 5.54 3.15
CA GLY A 30 3.85 4.28 3.36
C GLY A 30 4.97 4.38 4.39
N ILE A 31 5.80 5.42 4.28
CA ILE A 31 6.89 5.66 5.23
C ILE A 31 6.34 5.92 6.62
N ASP A 32 5.33 6.78 6.72
CA ASP A 32 4.71 7.10 8.02
C ASP A 32 4.04 5.87 8.64
N CYS A 33 3.43 5.01 7.82
CA CYS A 33 2.83 3.77 8.29
C CYS A 33 3.88 2.81 8.87
N LEU A 34 5.01 2.66 8.18
CA LEU A 34 6.10 1.82 8.67
C LEU A 34 6.69 2.36 9.97
N GLU A 35 6.83 3.67 10.09
CA GLU A 35 7.27 4.30 11.34
C GLU A 35 6.29 4.05 12.48
N ASP A 36 4.97 4.20 12.21
CA ASP A 36 3.94 3.93 13.20
C ASP A 36 3.97 2.47 13.67
N ALA A 37 4.20 1.55 12.75
CA ALA A 37 4.31 0.12 13.05
C ALA A 37 5.64 -0.25 13.74
N GLY A 38 6.66 0.60 13.62
CA GLY A 38 7.99 0.31 14.15
C GLY A 38 8.72 -0.79 13.39
N VAL A 39 8.48 -0.90 12.09
CA VAL A 39 9.11 -1.92 11.23
C VAL A 39 9.87 -1.27 10.08
N ASP A 40 10.88 -1.98 9.58
CA ASP A 40 11.65 -1.54 8.43
C ASP A 40 10.98 -1.99 7.13
N ALA A 41 11.24 -1.27 6.04
CA ALA A 41 10.65 -1.57 4.74
C ALA A 41 11.02 -2.98 4.23
N ASP A 42 12.18 -3.49 4.58
CA ASP A 42 12.62 -4.83 4.18
C ASP A 42 11.82 -5.96 4.85
N ALA A 43 11.03 -5.66 5.88
CA ALA A 43 10.11 -6.62 6.48
C ALA A 43 8.82 -6.79 5.68
N VAL A 44 8.53 -5.89 4.74
CA VAL A 44 7.32 -5.94 3.91
C VAL A 44 7.50 -7.01 2.83
N GLU A 45 6.68 -8.03 2.88
CA GLU A 45 6.72 -9.13 1.93
C GLU A 45 5.73 -8.95 0.78
N HIS A 46 4.53 -8.44 1.10
CA HIS A 46 3.52 -8.07 0.11
C HIS A 46 3.15 -6.60 0.26
N LEU A 47 2.96 -5.93 -0.87
CA LEU A 47 2.59 -4.52 -0.91
C LEU A 47 1.46 -4.34 -1.90
N TYR A 48 0.31 -3.91 -1.40
CA TYR A 48 -0.87 -3.65 -2.23
C TYR A 48 -1.19 -2.17 -2.24
N VAL A 49 -1.69 -1.68 -3.37
CA VAL A 49 -2.25 -0.33 -3.48
C VAL A 49 -3.65 -0.43 -4.05
N SER A 50 -4.62 0.04 -3.28
CA SER A 50 -6.00 0.15 -3.74
C SER A 50 -6.17 1.47 -4.46
N ASN A 51 -6.42 1.41 -5.78
CA ASN A 51 -6.59 2.62 -6.58
C ASN A 51 -7.33 2.31 -7.88
N MET A 52 -8.43 3.01 -8.14
CA MET A 52 -9.22 2.77 -9.35
C MET A 52 -8.84 3.69 -10.51
N ALA A 53 -8.26 4.86 -10.26
CA ALA A 53 -8.21 5.91 -11.27
C ALA A 53 -6.82 6.51 -11.52
N SER A 54 -5.76 5.90 -11.00
CA SER A 54 -4.40 6.41 -11.21
C SER A 54 -4.01 6.44 -12.69
N GLY A 55 -4.49 5.48 -13.47
CA GLY A 55 -4.26 5.44 -14.92
C GLY A 55 -4.95 6.59 -15.64
N GLU A 56 -6.19 6.88 -15.27
CA GLU A 56 -7.00 7.94 -15.89
C GLU A 56 -6.48 9.33 -15.51
N PHE A 57 -6.09 9.54 -14.27
CA PHE A 57 -5.69 10.87 -13.80
C PHE A 57 -4.24 11.20 -14.09
N GLU A 58 -3.34 10.23 -13.99
CA GLU A 58 -1.90 10.48 -14.10
C GLU A 58 -1.19 9.58 -15.11
N GLY A 59 -1.91 8.69 -15.78
CA GLY A 59 -1.30 7.75 -16.71
C GLY A 59 -0.43 6.68 -16.04
N GLN A 60 -0.52 6.55 -14.71
CA GLN A 60 0.32 5.62 -13.94
C GLN A 60 -0.53 4.46 -13.41
N THR A 61 -0.31 3.27 -13.95
CA THR A 61 -1.01 2.06 -13.51
C THR A 61 -0.17 1.19 -12.58
N GLY A 62 1.15 1.33 -12.63
CA GLY A 62 2.11 0.57 -11.81
C GLY A 62 2.41 1.21 -10.46
N VAL A 63 1.43 1.83 -9.82
CA VAL A 63 1.65 2.55 -8.56
C VAL A 63 2.23 1.70 -7.43
N PRO A 64 1.87 0.40 -7.25
CA PRO A 64 2.50 -0.37 -6.19
C PRO A 64 3.99 -0.65 -6.48
N ASN A 65 4.36 -0.82 -7.73
CA ASN A 65 5.76 -1.02 -8.10
C ASN A 65 6.58 0.24 -7.82
N ALA A 66 6.04 1.40 -8.17
CA ALA A 66 6.67 2.69 -7.88
C ALA A 66 6.81 2.91 -6.38
N LEU A 67 5.76 2.61 -5.61
CA LEU A 67 5.79 2.73 -4.16
C LEU A 67 6.87 1.83 -3.55
N ALA A 68 6.92 0.56 -3.96
CA ALA A 68 7.91 -0.38 -3.43
C ALA A 68 9.34 0.13 -3.68
N HIS A 69 9.58 0.70 -4.85
CA HIS A 69 10.87 1.32 -5.17
C HIS A 69 11.14 2.55 -4.29
N ASP A 70 10.16 3.43 -4.15
CA ASP A 70 10.33 4.71 -3.46
C ASP A 70 10.55 4.55 -1.95
N ILE A 71 9.99 3.52 -1.34
CA ILE A 71 10.15 3.25 0.10
C ILE A 71 11.14 2.13 0.41
N ASP A 72 11.81 1.61 -0.61
CA ASP A 72 12.84 0.57 -0.48
C ASP A 72 12.30 -0.77 0.02
N ALA A 73 11.10 -1.13 -0.40
CA ALA A 73 10.43 -2.39 -0.05
C ALA A 73 10.61 -3.46 -1.14
N ILE A 74 11.75 -3.46 -1.82
CA ILE A 74 12.08 -4.47 -2.82
C ILE A 74 12.84 -5.61 -2.10
N PRO A 75 12.50 -6.88 -2.34
CA PRO A 75 11.70 -7.45 -3.45
C PRO A 75 10.26 -7.84 -3.08
N ALA A 76 9.50 -7.01 -2.42
CA ALA A 76 8.12 -7.33 -2.06
C ALA A 76 7.27 -7.68 -3.29
N TYR A 77 6.35 -8.61 -3.13
CA TYR A 77 5.32 -8.85 -4.14
C TYR A 77 4.36 -7.66 -4.14
N THR A 78 4.07 -7.11 -5.32
CA THR A 78 3.22 -5.93 -5.44
C THR A 78 1.99 -6.20 -6.27
N GLN A 79 0.88 -5.56 -5.93
CA GLN A 79 -0.35 -5.66 -6.69
C GLN A 79 -1.20 -4.39 -6.53
N ARG A 80 -1.72 -3.90 -7.65
CA ARG A 80 -2.74 -2.85 -7.63
C ARG A 80 -4.12 -3.52 -7.57
N ILE A 81 -4.98 -3.00 -6.70
CA ILE A 81 -6.33 -3.51 -6.53
C ILE A 81 -7.32 -2.43 -6.97
N ASP A 82 -8.12 -2.77 -7.96
CA ASP A 82 -9.16 -1.90 -8.49
C ASP A 82 -10.49 -2.63 -8.41
N GLN A 83 -11.37 -2.12 -7.59
CA GLN A 83 -12.76 -2.57 -7.46
C GLN A 83 -13.66 -1.35 -7.42
N THR A 84 -13.41 -0.41 -8.31
CA THR A 84 -14.11 0.87 -8.38
C THR A 84 -14.20 1.55 -7.01
N SER A 85 -15.39 2.03 -6.60
CA SER A 85 -15.56 2.71 -5.31
C SER A 85 -15.31 1.82 -4.10
N SER A 86 -15.26 0.51 -4.24
CA SER A 86 -14.98 -0.43 -3.14
C SER A 86 -13.51 -0.90 -3.10
N SER A 87 -12.62 -0.22 -3.81
CA SER A 87 -11.21 -0.62 -3.89
C SER A 87 -10.53 -0.68 -2.51
N GLY A 88 -10.85 0.25 -1.61
CA GLY A 88 -10.30 0.25 -0.26
C GLY A 88 -10.65 -1.02 0.51
N GLY A 89 -11.92 -1.40 0.50
CA GLY A 89 -12.38 -2.64 1.15
C GLY A 89 -11.80 -3.89 0.51
N ALA A 90 -11.72 -3.91 -0.82
CA ALA A 90 -11.11 -5.01 -1.55
C ALA A 90 -9.62 -5.17 -1.20
N GLY A 91 -8.91 -4.05 -1.01
CA GLY A 91 -7.52 -4.07 -0.57
C GLY A 91 -7.36 -4.65 0.83
N ILE A 92 -8.20 -4.25 1.78
CA ILE A 92 -8.17 -4.79 3.13
C ILE A 92 -8.42 -6.30 3.11
N TYR A 93 -9.38 -6.75 2.31
CA TYR A 93 -9.65 -8.17 2.18
C TYR A 93 -8.46 -8.94 1.60
N ALA A 94 -7.82 -8.40 0.56
CA ALA A 94 -6.65 -9.00 -0.04
C ALA A 94 -5.46 -9.07 0.94
N ALA A 95 -5.23 -8.00 1.70
CA ALA A 95 -4.17 -7.96 2.70
C ALA A 95 -4.43 -8.97 3.82
N TRP A 96 -5.68 -9.07 4.28
CA TRP A 96 -6.07 -10.07 5.27
C TRP A 96 -5.82 -11.49 4.74
N GLN A 97 -6.25 -11.79 3.52
CA GLN A 97 -6.03 -13.11 2.92
C GLN A 97 -4.54 -13.44 2.80
N SER A 98 -3.75 -12.47 2.41
CA SER A 98 -2.31 -12.64 2.26
C SER A 98 -1.65 -13.13 3.54
N VAL A 99 -2.01 -12.52 4.67
CA VAL A 99 -1.44 -12.88 5.97
C VAL A 99 -2.14 -14.11 6.56
N ALA A 100 -3.46 -14.17 6.52
CA ALA A 100 -4.23 -15.28 7.10
C ALA A 100 -3.92 -16.62 6.45
N SER A 101 -3.59 -16.63 5.16
CA SER A 101 -3.23 -17.84 4.42
C SER A 101 -1.78 -18.29 4.63
N GLY A 102 -0.96 -17.45 5.25
CA GLY A 102 0.47 -17.71 5.39
C GLY A 102 1.30 -17.34 4.16
N ALA A 103 0.71 -16.72 3.15
CA ALA A 103 1.44 -16.28 1.95
C ALA A 103 2.42 -15.14 2.28
N SER A 104 2.13 -14.37 3.31
CA SER A 104 2.97 -13.27 3.79
C SER A 104 2.87 -13.18 5.31
N ASP A 105 3.96 -12.83 5.96
CA ASP A 105 3.95 -12.52 7.39
C ASP A 105 3.68 -11.03 7.62
N MET A 106 3.99 -10.19 6.63
CA MET A 106 3.86 -8.73 6.73
C MET A 106 3.39 -8.16 5.39
N THR A 107 2.22 -7.54 5.40
CA THR A 107 1.64 -6.91 4.22
C THR A 107 1.41 -5.42 4.49
N LEU A 108 1.85 -4.57 3.56
CA LEU A 108 1.53 -3.14 3.54
C LEU A 108 0.41 -2.92 2.53
N LEU A 109 -0.63 -2.19 2.94
CA LEU A 109 -1.76 -1.82 2.07
C LEU A 109 -1.93 -0.31 2.13
#